data_00f38003246363d3d8b013e6653670c2
#
_entry.id   00f38003246363d3d8b013e6653670c2
#
_cell.length_a   1.000
_cell.length_b   1.000
_cell.length_c   1.000
_cell.angle_alpha   90.00
_cell.angle_beta   90.00
_cell.angle_gamma   90.00
#
_symmetry.space_group_name_H-M   'P 1'
#
loop_
_entity.id
_entity.type
_entity.pdbx_description
1 polymer ?
#
loop_
_entity_poly.entity_id
_entity_poly.type
_entity_poly.pdbx_seq_one_letter_code
_entity_poly.pdbx_strand_id
1 'polypeptide(L)'
;VVTVRARVYLQHMVEDMPDDCLSEAWREADLTYFSREKNLFDYQRQALQNALKALWKYYEDFVDHQPHETDDANRKRKRKFWEWYRNNGLSEDFSIEPKPAFAGLLSEYYTDDVDPQTGRISYEAFINRMSFWMATGSGKTLVIVKLIELLGQLIRAGEVPPCDILFLTHRDDLIQQLKRHLEEFNASHNGMPIALHELKEYAAIKREQGSPFHGQEMVVFYYRSDNLSDEQKEKVLDFRNYENDGRWFVLLDEAHKGDREDSKRQHIYSILSRNGFLFNFSATF
;
A
#
# COMPACT_ATOMS: atom_id res chain seq x y z
N VAL A 1 30.62 -26.48 -3.82
CA VAL A 1 30.07 -25.60 -2.77
C VAL A 1 28.78 -25.02 -3.34
N VAL A 2 27.62 -25.53 -2.91
CA VAL A 2 26.33 -24.98 -3.28
C VAL A 2 26.19 -23.70 -2.46
N THR A 3 26.35 -22.56 -3.08
CA THR A 3 26.06 -21.28 -2.44
C THR A 3 24.55 -21.23 -2.20
N VAL A 4 24.13 -21.47 -0.97
CA VAL A 4 22.74 -21.23 -0.55
C VAL A 4 22.56 -19.71 -0.65
N ARG A 5 21.81 -19.24 -1.67
CA ARG A 5 21.41 -17.85 -1.75
C ARG A 5 20.56 -17.54 -0.51
N ALA A 6 21.03 -16.65 0.33
CA ALA A 6 20.26 -16.18 1.46
C ALA A 6 19.00 -15.47 0.91
N ARG A 7 17.82 -16.01 1.22
CA ARG A 7 16.57 -15.34 0.89
C ARG A 7 16.30 -14.30 1.97
N VAL A 8 16.17 -13.04 1.55
CA VAL A 8 15.83 -11.93 2.43
C VAL A 8 14.33 -11.73 2.41
N TYR A 9 13.68 -12.00 3.54
CA TYR A 9 12.24 -11.80 3.70
C TYR A 9 11.99 -10.60 4.61
N LEU A 10 11.13 -9.68 4.19
CA LEU A 10 10.72 -8.52 4.97
C LEU A 10 10.23 -8.92 6.37
N GLN A 11 9.46 -10.03 6.47
CA GLN A 11 8.97 -10.55 7.73
C GLN A 11 10.11 -10.79 8.73
N HIS A 12 11.18 -11.50 8.34
CA HIS A 12 12.29 -11.78 9.24
C HIS A 12 13.00 -10.50 9.67
N MET A 13 13.21 -9.57 8.74
CA MET A 13 13.88 -8.30 9.03
C MET A 13 13.11 -7.47 10.06
N VAL A 14 11.76 -7.44 9.98
CA VAL A 14 10.94 -6.68 10.93
C VAL A 14 10.74 -7.44 12.26
N GLU A 15 10.74 -8.77 12.26
CA GLU A 15 10.68 -9.58 13.48
C GLU A 15 11.94 -9.40 14.33
N ASP A 16 13.10 -9.20 13.70
CA ASP A 16 14.36 -8.89 14.37
C ASP A 16 14.41 -7.45 14.94
N MET A 17 13.47 -6.58 14.58
CA MET A 17 13.39 -5.22 15.13
C MET A 17 12.78 -5.24 16.53
N PRO A 18 13.44 -4.61 17.54
CA PRO A 18 12.88 -4.47 18.87
C PRO A 18 11.54 -3.70 18.85
N ASP A 19 10.60 -4.03 19.72
CA ASP A 19 9.32 -3.32 19.79
C ASP A 19 9.47 -1.88 20.33
N ASP A 20 10.51 -1.60 21.07
CA ASP A 20 10.83 -0.28 21.62
C ASP A 20 11.42 0.70 20.60
N CYS A 21 11.74 0.24 19.37
CA CYS A 21 12.18 1.14 18.30
C CYS A 21 11.02 2.01 17.77
N LEU A 22 9.77 1.55 17.92
CA LEU A 22 8.60 2.29 17.46
C LEU A 22 8.29 3.48 18.38
N SER A 23 7.93 4.63 17.80
CA SER A 23 7.41 5.76 18.58
C SER A 23 6.05 5.44 19.21
N GLU A 24 5.61 6.27 20.16
CA GLU A 24 4.36 6.04 20.92
C GLU A 24 3.15 5.88 19.99
N ALA A 25 3.01 6.75 19.00
CA ALA A 25 1.89 6.70 18.04
C ALA A 25 1.79 5.35 17.27
N TRP A 26 2.93 4.68 17.07
CA TRP A 26 2.97 3.38 16.40
C TRP A 26 2.73 2.21 17.35
N ARG A 27 3.00 2.37 18.65
CA ARG A 27 2.83 1.34 19.68
C ARG A 27 1.43 1.29 20.29
N GLU A 28 0.75 2.45 20.38
CA GLU A 28 -0.55 2.56 21.04
C GLU A 28 -1.71 1.97 20.23
N ALA A 29 -1.46 1.51 19.01
CA ALA A 29 -2.48 0.92 18.17
C ALA A 29 -3.05 -0.37 18.78
N ASP A 30 -4.37 -0.41 19.01
CA ASP A 30 -5.04 -1.64 19.43
C ASP A 30 -5.14 -2.61 18.25
N LEU A 31 -4.32 -3.65 18.27
CA LEU A 31 -4.31 -4.70 17.26
C LEU A 31 -5.24 -5.88 17.58
N THR A 32 -5.93 -5.85 18.71
CA THR A 32 -6.74 -6.99 19.17
C THR A 32 -8.21 -6.85 18.81
N TYR A 33 -8.80 -5.72 19.15
CA TYR A 33 -10.22 -5.48 19.01
C TYR A 33 -10.60 -5.12 17.57
N PHE A 34 -11.58 -5.83 17.01
CA PHE A 34 -12.15 -5.53 15.71
C PHE A 34 -13.60 -5.06 15.80
N SER A 35 -14.43 -5.78 16.54
CA SER A 35 -15.84 -5.45 16.75
C SER A 35 -16.35 -6.06 18.06
N ARG A 36 -17.61 -5.80 18.42
CA ARG A 36 -18.25 -6.40 19.61
C ARG A 36 -18.26 -7.93 19.56
N GLU A 37 -18.24 -8.50 18.38
CA GLU A 37 -18.35 -9.95 18.15
C GLU A 37 -17.02 -10.59 17.73
N LYS A 38 -16.02 -9.79 17.33
CA LYS A 38 -14.77 -10.28 16.73
C LYS A 38 -13.55 -9.62 17.34
N ASN A 39 -12.58 -10.47 17.67
CA ASN A 39 -11.21 -10.08 17.92
C ASN A 39 -10.31 -10.65 16.83
N LEU A 40 -9.20 -9.99 16.56
CA LEU A 40 -8.19 -10.50 15.64
C LEU A 40 -7.44 -11.69 16.27
N PHE A 41 -7.21 -12.72 15.47
CA PHE A 41 -6.37 -13.86 15.85
C PHE A 41 -4.88 -13.46 15.91
N ASP A 42 -4.08 -14.25 16.61
CA ASP A 42 -2.65 -13.97 16.81
C ASP A 42 -1.89 -13.74 15.50
N TYR A 43 -2.12 -14.59 14.49
CA TYR A 43 -1.46 -14.44 13.20
C TYR A 43 -1.89 -13.17 12.44
N GLN A 44 -3.14 -12.70 12.63
CA GLN A 44 -3.62 -11.43 12.05
C GLN A 44 -2.98 -10.24 12.76
N ARG A 45 -2.87 -10.30 14.07
CA ARG A 45 -2.17 -9.29 14.88
C ARG A 45 -0.68 -9.24 14.52
N GLN A 46 -0.03 -10.39 14.38
CA GLN A 46 1.36 -10.48 13.95
C GLN A 46 1.58 -9.87 12.56
N ALA A 47 0.67 -10.14 11.62
CA ALA A 47 0.75 -9.55 10.27
C ALA A 47 0.65 -8.02 10.31
N LEU A 48 -0.25 -7.47 11.13
CA LEU A 48 -0.39 -6.01 11.31
C LEU A 48 0.81 -5.41 12.05
N GLN A 49 1.34 -6.08 13.07
CA GLN A 49 2.53 -5.62 13.79
C GLN A 49 3.75 -5.57 12.86
N ASN A 50 3.94 -6.60 12.05
CA ASN A 50 5.00 -6.62 11.04
C ASN A 50 4.82 -5.51 10.01
N ALA A 51 3.58 -5.24 9.59
CA ALA A 51 3.28 -4.15 8.68
C ALA A 51 3.59 -2.78 9.30
N LEU A 52 3.24 -2.57 10.56
CA LEU A 52 3.56 -1.33 11.28
C LEU A 52 5.08 -1.12 11.38
N LYS A 53 5.84 -2.16 11.75
CA LYS A 53 7.32 -2.09 11.80
C LYS A 53 7.92 -1.76 10.43
N ALA A 54 7.42 -2.37 9.36
CA ALA A 54 7.89 -2.11 8.00
C ALA A 54 7.56 -0.67 7.54
N LEU A 55 6.34 -0.19 7.82
CA LEU A 55 5.94 1.17 7.54
C LEU A 55 6.74 2.19 8.35
N TRP A 56 6.92 1.94 9.65
CA TRP A 56 7.74 2.78 10.50
C TRP A 56 9.17 2.88 9.93
N LYS A 57 9.77 1.75 9.56
CA LYS A 57 11.10 1.73 8.96
C LYS A 57 11.16 2.50 7.64
N TYR A 58 10.10 2.43 6.84
CA TYR A 58 10.01 3.18 5.59
C TYR A 58 9.81 4.67 5.81
N TYR A 59 9.03 5.08 6.83
CA TYR A 59 8.69 6.47 7.14
C TYR A 59 9.44 7.03 8.35
N GLU A 60 10.53 6.41 8.79
CA GLU A 60 11.27 6.81 10.02
C GLU A 60 11.75 8.27 10.01
N ASP A 61 11.90 8.86 8.84
CA ASP A 61 12.34 10.25 8.64
C ASP A 61 11.20 11.21 8.22
N PHE A 62 9.95 10.74 8.27
CA PHE A 62 8.83 11.54 7.75
C PHE A 62 8.53 12.77 8.60
N VAL A 63 8.75 12.71 9.91
CA VAL A 63 8.53 13.84 10.82
C VAL A 63 9.39 15.06 10.44
N ASP A 64 10.56 14.83 9.87
CA ASP A 64 11.48 15.88 9.40
C ASP A 64 11.19 16.33 7.95
N HIS A 65 10.13 15.81 7.34
CA HIS A 65 9.79 16.05 5.95
C HIS A 65 9.24 17.46 5.72
N GLN A 66 9.74 18.13 4.68
CA GLN A 66 9.20 19.39 4.21
C GLN A 66 8.23 19.15 3.04
N PRO A 67 7.00 19.68 3.05
CA PRO A 67 5.99 19.40 2.03
C PRO A 67 6.40 19.70 0.58
N HIS A 68 7.31 20.65 0.37
CA HIS A 68 7.81 21.02 -0.97
C HIS A 68 8.92 20.10 -1.50
N GLU A 69 9.46 19.19 -0.67
CA GLU A 69 10.52 18.24 -1.03
C GLU A 69 9.99 16.83 -1.31
N THR A 70 8.70 16.68 -1.56
CA THR A 70 8.00 15.38 -1.58
C THR A 70 8.67 14.34 -2.47
N ASP A 71 9.02 14.68 -3.71
CA ASP A 71 9.60 13.70 -4.66
C ASP A 71 11.02 13.29 -4.27
N ASP A 72 11.85 14.26 -3.88
CA ASP A 72 13.22 13.99 -3.44
C ASP A 72 13.24 13.21 -2.12
N ALA A 73 12.36 13.55 -1.18
CA ALA A 73 12.22 12.84 0.08
C ALA A 73 11.77 11.38 -0.15
N ASN A 74 10.83 11.15 -1.06
CA ASN A 74 10.39 9.78 -1.40
C ASN A 74 11.52 8.98 -2.07
N ARG A 75 12.31 9.56 -2.96
CA ARG A 75 13.49 8.89 -3.55
C ARG A 75 14.54 8.55 -2.49
N LYS A 76 14.89 9.50 -1.62
CA LYS A 76 15.82 9.26 -0.50
C LYS A 76 15.32 8.15 0.42
N ARG A 77 14.02 8.13 0.72
CA ARG A 77 13.36 7.12 1.56
C ARG A 77 13.41 5.73 0.93
N LYS A 78 13.09 5.61 -0.36
CA LYS A 78 13.22 4.37 -1.12
C LYS A 78 14.65 3.85 -1.11
N ARG A 79 15.64 4.72 -1.32
CA ARG A 79 17.07 4.37 -1.27
C ARG A 79 17.47 3.86 0.12
N LYS A 80 17.12 4.57 1.21
CA LYS A 80 17.40 4.11 2.57
C LYS A 80 16.77 2.76 2.87
N PHE A 81 15.54 2.55 2.43
CA PHE A 81 14.83 1.29 2.61
C PHE A 81 15.48 0.15 1.80
N TRP A 82 15.96 0.43 0.58
CA TRP A 82 16.74 -0.49 -0.23
C TRP A 82 18.09 -0.83 0.41
N GLU A 83 18.80 0.16 0.96
CA GLU A 83 20.04 -0.04 1.71
C GLU A 83 19.81 -0.91 2.96
N TRP A 84 18.68 -0.74 3.62
CA TRP A 84 18.31 -1.61 4.74
C TRP A 84 18.18 -3.08 4.30
N TYR A 85 17.57 -3.38 3.15
CA TYR A 85 17.56 -4.74 2.58
C TYR A 85 18.97 -5.23 2.28
N ARG A 86 19.85 -4.39 1.71
CA ARG A 86 21.25 -4.74 1.44
C ARG A 86 22.01 -5.09 2.72
N ASN A 87 21.84 -4.31 3.77
CA ASN A 87 22.46 -4.53 5.07
C ASN A 87 21.97 -5.84 5.74
N ASN A 88 20.78 -6.32 5.35
CA ASN A 88 20.22 -7.60 5.80
C ASN A 88 20.49 -8.75 4.81
N GLY A 89 21.44 -8.61 3.91
CA GLY A 89 21.94 -9.70 3.09
C GLY A 89 21.44 -9.74 1.64
N LEU A 90 20.73 -8.72 1.18
CA LEU A 90 20.39 -8.59 -0.24
C LEU A 90 21.65 -8.21 -1.02
N SER A 91 22.21 -9.15 -1.76
CA SER A 91 23.48 -8.98 -2.48
C SER A 91 23.34 -8.63 -3.96
N GLU A 92 22.13 -8.76 -4.51
CA GLU A 92 21.88 -8.60 -5.94
C GLU A 92 21.23 -7.24 -6.24
N ASP A 93 21.63 -6.64 -7.37
CA ASP A 93 20.94 -5.48 -7.93
C ASP A 93 19.83 -5.97 -8.86
N PHE A 94 18.58 -5.77 -8.42
CA PHE A 94 17.43 -6.10 -9.24
C PHE A 94 17.00 -4.89 -10.07
N SER A 95 16.68 -5.16 -11.33
CA SER A 95 16.08 -4.19 -12.22
C SER A 95 15.05 -4.88 -13.10
N ILE A 96 14.02 -4.16 -13.48
CA ILE A 96 13.04 -4.63 -14.47
C ILE A 96 13.41 -4.12 -15.84
N GLU A 97 13.17 -4.94 -16.85
CA GLU A 97 13.21 -4.54 -18.26
C GLU A 97 11.77 -4.37 -18.73
N PRO A 98 11.29 -3.11 -18.89
CA PRO A 98 9.92 -2.88 -19.31
C PRO A 98 9.66 -3.51 -20.67
N LYS A 99 8.57 -4.26 -20.81
CA LYS A 99 8.14 -4.75 -22.13
C LYS A 99 7.86 -3.56 -23.05
N PRO A 100 8.15 -3.65 -24.36
CA PRO A 100 7.95 -2.54 -25.29
C PRO A 100 6.57 -1.89 -25.23
N ALA A 101 5.52 -2.70 -24.96
CA ALA A 101 4.15 -2.21 -24.80
C ALA A 101 3.93 -1.29 -23.59
N PHE A 102 4.81 -1.32 -22.58
CA PHE A 102 4.67 -0.57 -21.32
C PHE A 102 5.86 0.37 -21.03
N ALA A 103 6.91 0.29 -21.85
CA ALA A 103 8.11 1.08 -21.66
C ALA A 103 7.81 2.58 -21.65
N GLY A 104 6.98 3.07 -22.58
CA GLY A 104 6.54 4.46 -22.62
C GLY A 104 5.80 4.88 -21.36
N LEU A 105 4.86 4.06 -20.88
CA LEU A 105 4.10 4.34 -19.66
C LEU A 105 5.02 4.44 -18.43
N LEU A 106 5.93 3.48 -18.25
CA LEU A 106 6.86 3.50 -17.11
C LEU A 106 7.87 4.64 -17.21
N SER A 107 8.37 4.94 -18.39
CA SER A 107 9.30 6.06 -18.59
C SER A 107 8.67 7.42 -18.28
N GLU A 108 7.37 7.57 -18.47
CA GLU A 108 6.64 8.81 -18.14
C GLU A 108 6.65 9.09 -16.64
N TYR A 109 6.47 8.04 -15.80
CA TYR A 109 6.34 8.20 -14.34
C TYR A 109 7.61 7.91 -13.55
N TYR A 110 8.61 7.27 -14.15
CA TYR A 110 9.88 6.88 -13.53
C TYR A 110 11.08 7.40 -14.33
N THR A 111 10.96 8.60 -14.93
CA THR A 111 11.98 9.19 -15.80
C THR A 111 13.38 9.17 -15.20
N ASP A 112 13.49 9.51 -13.91
CA ASP A 112 14.77 9.61 -13.21
C ASP A 112 15.33 8.25 -12.76
N ASP A 113 14.50 7.19 -12.79
CA ASP A 113 14.85 5.84 -12.36
C ASP A 113 15.19 4.92 -13.55
N VAL A 114 14.99 5.41 -14.79
CA VAL A 114 15.34 4.67 -16.01
C VAL A 114 16.83 4.83 -16.30
N ASP A 115 17.55 3.72 -16.40
CA ASP A 115 18.93 3.71 -16.88
C ASP A 115 18.96 4.12 -18.36
N PRO A 116 19.63 5.23 -18.72
CA PRO A 116 19.60 5.76 -20.09
C PRO A 116 20.33 4.87 -21.12
N GLN A 117 21.18 3.95 -20.67
CA GLN A 117 21.94 3.05 -21.55
C GLN A 117 21.19 1.75 -21.82
N THR A 118 20.51 1.22 -20.79
CA THR A 118 19.88 -0.10 -20.88
C THR A 118 18.35 -0.03 -20.96
N GLY A 119 17.72 1.11 -20.65
CA GLY A 119 16.28 1.26 -20.54
C GLY A 119 15.65 0.50 -19.33
N ARG A 120 16.49 -0.05 -18.45
CA ARG A 120 16.05 -0.78 -17.26
C ARG A 120 15.71 0.17 -16.13
N ILE A 121 14.80 -0.23 -15.26
CA ILE A 121 14.42 0.53 -14.08
C ILE A 121 14.87 -0.25 -12.83
N SER A 122 15.59 0.41 -11.93
CA SER A 122 16.00 -0.20 -10.66
C SER A 122 14.78 -0.64 -9.85
N TYR A 123 14.87 -1.80 -9.20
CA TYR A 123 13.80 -2.27 -8.31
C TYR A 123 13.65 -1.37 -7.07
N GLU A 124 14.65 -0.56 -6.74
CA GLU A 124 14.60 0.51 -5.74
C GLU A 124 13.39 1.43 -5.96
N ALA A 125 13.09 1.76 -7.23
CA ALA A 125 11.95 2.61 -7.59
C ALA A 125 10.59 2.04 -7.13
N PHE A 126 10.51 0.73 -6.93
CA PHE A 126 9.30 -0.01 -6.59
C PHE A 126 9.30 -0.60 -5.16
N ILE A 127 10.28 -0.23 -4.32
CA ILE A 127 10.48 -0.87 -3.01
C ILE A 127 9.39 -0.56 -1.98
N ASN A 128 8.61 0.51 -2.17
CA ASN A 128 7.54 0.95 -1.29
C ASN A 128 6.30 0.05 -1.37
N ARG A 129 6.49 -1.24 -1.07
CA ARG A 129 5.44 -2.25 -1.07
C ARG A 129 5.68 -3.35 -0.06
N MET A 130 4.59 -3.99 0.35
CA MET A 130 4.63 -5.22 1.13
C MET A 130 3.54 -6.18 0.69
N SER A 131 3.71 -7.47 1.00
CA SER A 131 2.74 -8.49 0.67
C SER A 131 2.33 -9.29 1.90
N PHE A 132 1.03 -9.51 2.04
CA PHE A 132 0.42 -10.35 3.05
C PHE A 132 0.00 -11.66 2.40
N TRP A 133 0.65 -12.76 2.79
CA TRP A 133 0.26 -14.09 2.35
C TRP A 133 -0.63 -14.73 3.41
N MET A 134 -1.92 -14.75 3.14
CA MET A 134 -2.93 -15.23 4.06
C MET A 134 -3.88 -16.18 3.34
N ALA A 135 -4.06 -17.39 3.87
CA ALA A 135 -4.94 -18.40 3.27
C ALA A 135 -6.37 -17.89 3.04
N THR A 136 -7.07 -18.47 2.07
CA THR A 136 -8.50 -18.22 1.89
C THR A 136 -9.25 -18.55 3.17
N GLY A 137 -10.16 -17.69 3.60
CA GLY A 137 -10.92 -17.87 4.85
C GLY A 137 -10.18 -17.46 6.13
N SER A 138 -8.92 -16.99 6.06
CA SER A 138 -8.14 -16.54 7.22
C SER A 138 -8.53 -15.15 7.74
N GLY A 139 -9.56 -14.52 7.16
CA GLY A 139 -10.00 -13.18 7.58
C GLY A 139 -9.14 -12.04 7.03
N LYS A 140 -8.58 -12.16 5.83
CA LYS A 140 -7.84 -11.08 5.14
C LYS A 140 -8.56 -9.74 5.21
N THR A 141 -9.88 -9.74 4.98
CA THR A 141 -10.68 -8.51 4.97
C THR A 141 -10.68 -7.80 6.32
N LEU A 142 -10.62 -8.54 7.44
CA LEU A 142 -10.50 -7.95 8.78
C LEU A 142 -9.14 -7.24 8.93
N VAL A 143 -8.07 -7.87 8.44
CA VAL A 143 -6.73 -7.26 8.43
C VAL A 143 -6.70 -6.01 7.55
N ILE A 144 -7.35 -6.03 6.38
CA ILE A 144 -7.47 -4.86 5.49
C ILE A 144 -8.17 -3.71 6.20
N VAL A 145 -9.35 -3.95 6.82
CA VAL A 145 -10.09 -2.92 7.56
C VAL A 145 -9.26 -2.34 8.70
N LYS A 146 -8.59 -3.20 9.46
CA LYS A 146 -7.74 -2.77 10.57
C LYS A 146 -6.52 -1.98 10.08
N LEU A 147 -5.92 -2.38 8.98
CA LEU A 147 -4.82 -1.62 8.35
C LEU A 147 -5.28 -0.22 7.88
N ILE A 148 -6.50 -0.11 7.33
CA ILE A 148 -7.10 1.18 6.98
C ILE A 148 -7.23 2.08 8.21
N GLU A 149 -7.77 1.56 9.32
CA GLU A 149 -7.85 2.30 10.59
C GLU A 149 -6.48 2.80 11.05
N LEU A 150 -5.47 1.90 11.06
CA LEU A 150 -4.10 2.21 11.46
C LEU A 150 -3.48 3.30 10.59
N LEU A 151 -3.64 3.23 9.27
CA LEU A 151 -3.18 4.28 8.35
C LEU A 151 -3.84 5.63 8.68
N GLY A 152 -5.14 5.64 8.97
CA GLY A 152 -5.84 6.85 9.39
C GLY A 152 -5.31 7.44 10.69
N GLN A 153 -5.01 6.61 11.68
CA GLN A 153 -4.39 7.03 12.94
C GLN A 153 -3.01 7.63 12.71
N LEU A 154 -2.17 6.97 11.92
CA LEU A 154 -0.81 7.43 11.61
C LEU A 154 -0.78 8.72 10.79
N ILE A 155 -1.70 8.89 9.82
CA ILE A 155 -1.85 10.13 9.07
C ILE A 155 -2.22 11.29 10.01
N ARG A 156 -3.15 11.06 10.94
CA ARG A 156 -3.55 12.09 11.91
C ARG A 156 -2.45 12.46 12.89
N ALA A 157 -1.66 11.47 13.28
CA ALA A 157 -0.50 11.69 14.14
C ALA A 157 0.66 12.40 13.42
N GLY A 158 0.58 12.53 12.07
CA GLY A 158 1.65 13.12 11.28
C GLY A 158 2.86 12.19 11.10
N GLU A 159 2.68 10.89 11.32
CA GLU A 159 3.75 9.88 11.23
C GLU A 159 3.95 9.35 9.80
N VAL A 160 2.92 9.49 8.95
CA VAL A 160 2.96 9.13 7.53
C VAL A 160 2.28 10.21 6.69
N PRO A 161 2.58 10.31 5.37
CA PRO A 161 1.99 11.34 4.53
C PRO A 161 0.47 11.18 4.42
N PRO A 162 -0.28 12.28 4.23
CA PRO A 162 -1.74 12.26 4.07
C PRO A 162 -2.13 11.77 2.66
N CYS A 163 -1.72 10.55 2.32
CA CYS A 163 -2.11 9.90 1.09
C CYS A 163 -3.57 9.46 1.15
N ASP A 164 -4.26 9.52 0.01
CA ASP A 164 -5.58 8.92 -0.13
C ASP A 164 -5.49 7.39 -0.09
N ILE A 165 -6.57 6.72 0.31
CA ILE A 165 -6.59 5.26 0.41
C ILE A 165 -7.47 4.68 -0.68
N LEU A 166 -6.93 3.71 -1.42
CA LEU A 166 -7.59 3.03 -2.52
C LEU A 166 -7.59 1.51 -2.30
N PHE A 167 -8.77 0.93 -2.14
CA PHE A 167 -8.96 -0.51 -2.13
C PHE A 167 -9.29 -1.02 -3.54
N LEU A 168 -8.52 -1.97 -4.03
CA LEU A 168 -8.69 -2.60 -5.32
C LEU A 168 -8.90 -4.11 -5.18
N THR A 169 -9.89 -4.64 -5.88
CA THR A 169 -10.10 -6.08 -6.03
C THR A 169 -10.75 -6.39 -7.38
N HIS A 170 -10.60 -7.60 -7.88
CA HIS A 170 -11.18 -8.00 -9.16
C HIS A 170 -12.60 -8.57 -9.04
N ARG A 171 -13.17 -8.65 -7.80
CA ARG A 171 -14.44 -9.31 -7.53
C ARG A 171 -15.40 -8.42 -6.75
N ASP A 172 -16.64 -8.33 -7.22
CA ASP A 172 -17.69 -7.54 -6.57
C ASP A 172 -18.10 -8.10 -5.19
N ASP A 173 -18.07 -9.42 -5.03
CA ASP A 173 -18.39 -10.05 -3.74
C ASP A 173 -17.38 -9.69 -2.64
N LEU A 174 -16.11 -9.47 -2.99
CA LEU A 174 -15.10 -8.98 -2.04
C LEU A 174 -15.33 -7.51 -1.66
N ILE A 175 -15.83 -6.69 -2.60
CA ILE A 175 -16.27 -5.32 -2.29
C ILE A 175 -17.44 -5.36 -1.29
N GLN A 176 -18.44 -6.22 -1.53
CA GLN A 176 -19.57 -6.37 -0.61
C GLN A 176 -19.14 -6.93 0.76
N GLN A 177 -18.16 -7.82 0.78
CA GLN A 177 -17.57 -8.30 2.03
C GLN A 177 -16.88 -7.18 2.80
N LEU A 178 -16.08 -6.35 2.13
CA LEU A 178 -15.45 -5.19 2.74
C LEU A 178 -16.49 -4.23 3.33
N LYS A 179 -17.55 -3.90 2.59
CA LYS A 179 -18.65 -3.03 3.06
C LYS A 179 -19.25 -3.54 4.36
N ARG A 180 -19.62 -4.82 4.41
CA ARG A 180 -20.21 -5.43 5.63
C ARG A 180 -19.25 -5.38 6.83
N HIS A 181 -17.96 -5.64 6.62
CA HIS A 181 -16.98 -5.55 7.71
C HIS A 181 -16.73 -4.12 8.16
N LEU A 182 -16.77 -3.13 7.26
CA LEU A 182 -16.70 -1.72 7.64
C LEU A 182 -17.93 -1.25 8.42
N GLU A 183 -19.13 -1.67 8.02
CA GLU A 183 -20.37 -1.39 8.78
C GLU A 183 -20.29 -1.96 10.19
N GLU A 184 -19.88 -3.22 10.34
CA GLU A 184 -19.69 -3.88 11.64
C GLU A 184 -18.61 -3.17 12.48
N PHE A 185 -17.49 -2.81 11.87
CA PHE A 185 -16.41 -2.08 12.49
C PHE A 185 -16.88 -0.72 12.99
N ASN A 186 -17.48 0.09 12.13
CA ASN A 186 -17.98 1.43 12.48
C ASN A 186 -19.03 1.39 13.60
N ALA A 187 -19.93 0.39 13.60
CA ALA A 187 -20.93 0.21 14.65
C ALA A 187 -20.33 -0.18 16.01
N SER A 188 -19.10 -0.65 16.03
CA SER A 188 -18.42 -1.16 17.22
C SER A 188 -17.39 -0.19 17.81
N HIS A 189 -17.01 0.84 17.07
CA HIS A 189 -16.00 1.82 17.46
C HIS A 189 -16.61 3.19 17.69
N ASN A 190 -16.14 3.87 18.74
CA ASN A 190 -16.50 5.26 19.02
C ASN A 190 -15.52 6.24 18.35
N GLY A 191 -14.59 5.72 17.55
CA GLY A 191 -13.59 6.50 16.83
C GLY A 191 -14.16 7.11 15.55
N MET A 192 -13.27 7.50 14.65
CA MET A 192 -13.63 8.05 13.34
C MET A 192 -14.20 6.92 12.47
N PRO A 193 -15.42 7.06 11.95
CA PRO A 193 -15.96 6.09 11.01
C PRO A 193 -15.22 6.13 9.68
N ILE A 194 -15.17 4.99 9.02
CA ILE A 194 -14.58 4.82 7.70
C ILE A 194 -15.71 4.83 6.67
N ALA A 195 -15.71 5.84 5.78
CA ALA A 195 -16.65 5.97 4.68
C ALA A 195 -16.04 5.39 3.40
N LEU A 196 -16.79 4.51 2.72
CA LEU A 196 -16.33 3.85 1.50
C LEU A 196 -17.05 4.41 0.26
N HIS A 197 -16.28 4.98 -0.68
CA HIS A 197 -16.78 5.61 -1.89
C HIS A 197 -16.24 4.94 -3.16
N GLU A 198 -17.02 4.95 -4.23
CA GLU A 198 -16.52 4.46 -5.51
C GLU A 198 -15.49 5.45 -6.08
N LEU A 199 -14.41 4.94 -6.68
CA LEU A 199 -13.34 5.78 -7.25
C LEU A 199 -13.87 6.82 -8.26
N LYS A 200 -14.99 6.53 -8.93
CA LYS A 200 -15.66 7.51 -9.83
C LYS A 200 -16.06 8.80 -9.13
N GLU A 201 -16.32 8.76 -7.83
CA GLU A 201 -16.73 9.90 -7.01
C GLU A 201 -15.54 10.77 -6.57
N TYR A 202 -14.30 10.29 -6.81
CA TYR A 202 -13.07 10.90 -6.32
C TYR A 202 -12.98 12.40 -6.56
N ALA A 203 -13.20 12.85 -7.81
CA ALA A 203 -13.06 14.25 -8.16
C ALA A 203 -14.10 15.16 -7.48
N ALA A 204 -15.31 14.66 -7.23
CA ALA A 204 -16.35 15.38 -6.50
C ALA A 204 -16.00 15.48 -5.02
N ILE A 205 -15.68 14.36 -4.39
CA ILE A 205 -15.29 14.27 -2.98
C ILE A 205 -14.05 15.13 -2.70
N LYS A 206 -13.03 15.03 -3.54
CA LYS A 206 -11.79 15.81 -3.39
C LYS A 206 -12.02 17.31 -3.41
N ARG A 207 -12.93 17.80 -4.26
CA ARG A 207 -13.26 19.24 -4.35
C ARG A 207 -14.05 19.76 -3.15
N GLU A 208 -14.96 18.93 -2.62
CA GLU A 208 -15.87 19.36 -1.55
C GLU A 208 -15.26 19.17 -0.16
N GLN A 209 -14.39 18.19 0.01
CA GLN A 209 -14.11 17.62 1.32
C GLN A 209 -12.63 17.63 1.72
N GLY A 210 -11.72 17.91 0.77
CA GLY A 210 -10.32 17.64 1.00
C GLY A 210 -10.09 16.11 1.14
N SER A 211 -8.92 15.68 1.58
CA SER A 211 -8.61 14.26 1.74
C SER A 211 -7.43 14.07 2.68
N PRO A 212 -7.24 12.89 3.30
CA PRO A 212 -8.11 11.70 3.30
C PRO A 212 -9.25 11.77 4.31
N PHE A 213 -9.45 12.90 4.97
CA PHE A 213 -10.48 13.07 5.98
C PHE A 213 -11.53 14.09 5.55
N HIS A 214 -12.80 13.73 5.76
CA HIS A 214 -13.92 14.64 5.60
C HIS A 214 -14.63 14.84 6.94
N GLY A 215 -14.54 16.04 7.51
CA GLY A 215 -15.11 16.30 8.83
C GLY A 215 -14.57 15.32 9.87
N GLN A 216 -15.46 14.44 10.33
CA GLN A 216 -15.14 13.39 11.30
C GLN A 216 -15.03 11.98 10.68
N GLU A 217 -15.02 11.87 9.35
CA GLU A 217 -14.96 10.59 8.65
C GLU A 217 -13.63 10.42 7.92
N MET A 218 -13.15 9.19 7.87
CA MET A 218 -12.03 8.78 7.03
C MET A 218 -12.56 8.27 5.70
N VAL A 219 -12.12 8.87 4.60
CA VAL A 219 -12.58 8.50 3.25
C VAL A 219 -11.66 7.46 2.64
N VAL A 220 -12.24 6.37 2.18
CA VAL A 220 -11.57 5.29 1.46
C VAL A 220 -12.26 5.09 0.12
N PHE A 221 -11.49 5.04 -0.96
CA PHE A 221 -12.01 4.76 -2.28
C PHE A 221 -11.88 3.27 -2.61
N TYR A 222 -12.81 2.75 -3.40
CA TYR A 222 -12.74 1.39 -3.90
C TYR A 222 -13.04 1.32 -5.39
N TYR A 223 -12.45 0.35 -6.06
CA TYR A 223 -12.78 0.03 -7.45
C TYR A 223 -12.41 -1.41 -7.81
N ARG A 224 -12.92 -1.85 -8.97
CA ARG A 224 -12.50 -3.12 -9.55
C ARG A 224 -11.14 -2.98 -10.23
N SER A 225 -10.20 -3.79 -9.85
CA SER A 225 -8.83 -3.77 -10.38
C SER A 225 -8.77 -4.10 -11.88
N ASP A 226 -9.69 -4.95 -12.39
CA ASP A 226 -9.78 -5.31 -13.81
C ASP A 226 -10.44 -4.20 -14.68
N ASN A 227 -11.08 -3.21 -14.05
CA ASN A 227 -11.70 -2.07 -14.72
C ASN A 227 -10.85 -0.78 -14.60
N LEU A 228 -9.61 -0.89 -14.16
CA LEU A 228 -8.65 0.21 -14.13
C LEU A 228 -7.59 0.00 -15.23
N SER A 229 -7.46 0.94 -16.16
CA SER A 229 -6.59 0.84 -17.34
C SER A 229 -6.03 2.22 -17.70
N ASP A 230 -5.33 2.32 -18.82
CA ASP A 230 -4.89 3.55 -19.46
C ASP A 230 -5.84 4.01 -20.58
N GLU A 231 -7.05 3.44 -20.62
CA GLU A 231 -8.09 3.80 -21.57
C GLU A 231 -9.41 4.01 -20.84
N GLN A 232 -10.16 5.06 -21.22
CA GLN A 232 -11.51 5.27 -20.71
C GLN A 232 -12.53 4.52 -21.59
N LYS A 233 -13.34 3.66 -20.95
CA LYS A 233 -14.48 2.98 -21.56
C LYS A 233 -15.67 3.03 -20.60
N GLU A 234 -16.84 2.53 -21.00
CA GLU A 234 -18.07 2.60 -20.18
C GLU A 234 -17.89 2.13 -18.73
N LYS A 235 -17.18 1.01 -18.52
CA LYS A 235 -16.90 0.44 -17.18
C LYS A 235 -15.43 0.50 -16.80
N VAL A 236 -14.54 0.93 -17.68
CA VAL A 236 -13.10 0.99 -17.49
C VAL A 236 -12.69 2.43 -17.28
N LEU A 237 -12.04 2.71 -16.16
CA LEU A 237 -11.51 4.02 -15.85
C LEU A 237 -10.06 4.16 -16.35
N ASP A 238 -9.76 5.30 -16.92
CA ASP A 238 -8.39 5.70 -17.17
C ASP A 238 -7.76 6.14 -15.84
N PHE A 239 -6.75 5.40 -15.37
CA PHE A 239 -6.10 5.65 -14.08
C PHE A 239 -5.46 7.04 -14.00
N ARG A 240 -5.06 7.64 -15.12
CA ARG A 240 -4.45 8.98 -15.18
C ARG A 240 -5.36 10.06 -14.61
N ASN A 241 -6.68 9.88 -14.71
CA ASN A 241 -7.65 10.80 -14.11
C ASN A 241 -7.69 10.70 -12.57
N TYR A 242 -7.05 9.69 -11.99
CA TYR A 242 -7.06 9.39 -10.56
C TYR A 242 -5.64 9.24 -10.00
N GLU A 243 -4.64 9.67 -10.75
CA GLU A 243 -3.22 9.40 -10.47
C GLU A 243 -2.73 10.11 -9.19
N ASN A 244 -3.26 11.30 -8.87
CA ASN A 244 -3.02 12.02 -7.60
C ASN A 244 -1.53 12.16 -7.23
N ASP A 245 -0.66 12.43 -8.21
CA ASP A 245 0.79 12.48 -8.05
C ASP A 245 1.39 11.21 -7.41
N GLY A 246 0.74 10.06 -7.59
CA GLY A 246 1.16 8.80 -6.98
C GLY A 246 0.94 8.71 -5.47
N ARG A 247 0.19 9.62 -4.88
CA ARG A 247 -0.07 9.71 -3.43
C ARG A 247 -1.24 8.86 -3.00
N TRP A 248 -1.15 7.54 -3.23
CA TRP A 248 -2.12 6.57 -2.79
C TRP A 248 -1.49 5.52 -1.86
N PHE A 249 -2.19 5.20 -0.80
CA PHE A 249 -2.06 3.93 -0.11
C PHE A 249 -2.97 2.92 -0.82
N VAL A 250 -2.38 2.09 -1.67
CA VAL A 250 -3.14 1.10 -2.46
C VAL A 250 -3.19 -0.22 -1.71
N LEU A 251 -4.39 -0.70 -1.42
CA LEU A 251 -4.64 -2.03 -0.85
C LEU A 251 -5.23 -2.93 -1.94
N LEU A 252 -4.44 -3.86 -2.44
CA LEU A 252 -4.84 -4.78 -3.51
C LEU A 252 -5.19 -6.14 -2.94
N ASP A 253 -6.47 -6.53 -2.96
CA ASP A 253 -6.91 -7.86 -2.55
C ASP A 253 -6.91 -8.83 -3.73
N GLU A 254 -6.53 -10.09 -3.45
CA GLU A 254 -6.37 -11.15 -4.45
C GLU A 254 -5.31 -10.82 -5.52
N ALA A 255 -4.18 -10.24 -5.09
CA ALA A 255 -3.10 -9.77 -5.96
C ALA A 255 -2.54 -10.81 -6.95
N HIS A 256 -2.73 -12.12 -6.67
CA HIS A 256 -2.25 -13.23 -7.51
C HIS A 256 -3.16 -13.54 -8.71
N LYS A 257 -4.42 -13.07 -8.71
CA LYS A 257 -5.38 -13.40 -9.76
C LYS A 257 -5.31 -12.45 -10.95
N GLY A 258 -4.73 -12.94 -12.02
CA GLY A 258 -4.70 -12.26 -13.32
C GLY A 258 -3.49 -11.36 -13.55
N ASP A 259 -2.61 -11.23 -12.57
CA ASP A 259 -1.46 -10.35 -12.69
C ASP A 259 -0.15 -11.13 -12.53
N ARG A 260 0.50 -11.41 -13.67
CA ARG A 260 1.92 -11.73 -13.64
C ARG A 260 2.68 -10.48 -13.22
N GLU A 261 3.79 -10.64 -12.49
CA GLU A 261 4.64 -9.53 -11.98
C GLU A 261 4.93 -8.42 -12.99
N ASP A 262 4.83 -8.73 -14.28
CA ASP A 262 5.12 -7.87 -15.41
C ASP A 262 3.83 -7.60 -16.22
N SER A 263 2.71 -7.39 -15.54
CA SER A 263 1.46 -7.02 -16.18
C SER A 263 1.27 -5.50 -16.18
N LYS A 264 0.56 -4.98 -17.19
CA LYS A 264 0.16 -3.57 -17.27
C LYS A 264 -0.49 -3.06 -15.98
N ARG A 265 -1.30 -3.92 -15.34
CA ARG A 265 -2.00 -3.57 -14.09
C ARG A 265 -1.05 -3.37 -12.94
N GLN A 266 -0.03 -4.23 -12.78
CA GLN A 266 1.00 -4.05 -11.76
C GLN A 266 1.74 -2.72 -11.92
N HIS A 267 2.01 -2.31 -13.17
CA HIS A 267 2.60 -1.01 -13.44
C HIS A 267 1.67 0.13 -13.05
N ILE A 268 0.37 0.04 -13.35
CA ILE A 268 -0.63 1.03 -12.93
C ILE A 268 -0.67 1.15 -11.39
N TYR A 269 -0.70 0.04 -10.66
CA TYR A 269 -0.70 0.07 -9.19
C TYR A 269 0.58 0.67 -8.63
N SER A 270 1.72 0.38 -9.24
CA SER A 270 3.01 0.98 -8.90
C SER A 270 3.02 2.49 -9.13
N ILE A 271 2.46 2.97 -10.25
CA ILE A 271 2.35 4.39 -10.57
C ILE A 271 1.44 5.10 -9.55
N LEU A 272 0.26 4.55 -9.27
CA LEU A 272 -0.67 5.12 -8.29
C LEU A 272 -0.06 5.23 -6.89
N SER A 273 0.78 4.29 -6.49
CA SER A 273 1.40 4.26 -5.17
C SER A 273 2.84 4.80 -5.13
N ARG A 274 3.38 5.37 -6.21
CA ARG A 274 4.81 5.72 -6.30
C ARG A 274 5.32 6.68 -5.22
N ASN A 275 4.45 7.55 -4.73
CA ASN A 275 4.70 8.47 -3.63
C ASN A 275 3.91 8.11 -2.35
N GLY A 276 3.22 6.98 -2.35
CA GLY A 276 2.55 6.38 -1.22
C GLY A 276 3.12 4.99 -0.91
N PHE A 277 2.24 3.99 -0.77
CA PHE A 277 2.66 2.62 -0.47
C PHE A 277 1.67 1.59 -1.04
N LEU A 278 2.18 0.44 -1.51
CA LEU A 278 1.39 -0.65 -2.06
C LEU A 278 1.32 -1.85 -1.09
N PHE A 279 0.12 -2.23 -0.72
CA PHE A 279 -0.17 -3.39 0.13
C PHE A 279 -0.85 -4.47 -0.70
N ASN A 280 -0.16 -5.57 -0.93
CA ASN A 280 -0.66 -6.71 -1.68
C ASN A 280 -1.20 -7.79 -0.73
N PHE A 281 -2.43 -8.22 -0.91
CA PHE A 281 -3.02 -9.34 -0.18
C PHE A 281 -3.24 -10.50 -1.12
N SER A 282 -2.73 -11.69 -0.77
CA SER A 282 -2.82 -12.88 -1.61
C SER A 282 -3.03 -14.13 -0.78
N ALA A 283 -3.77 -15.10 -1.36
CA ALA A 283 -3.93 -16.43 -0.76
C ALA A 283 -2.82 -17.41 -1.19
N THR A 284 -2.06 -17.06 -2.22
CA THR A 284 -0.98 -17.89 -2.80
C THR A 284 0.29 -17.07 -2.99
N PHE A 285 1.42 -17.79 -2.97
CA PHE A 285 2.75 -17.23 -3.28
C PHE A 285 2.92 -16.99 -4.79
#